data_cb4da7e1bb8261d024a375b63c3a63ec
#
_entry.id   cb4da7e1bb8261d024a375b63c3a63ec
#
_cell.length_a   1.000
_cell.length_b   1.000
_cell.length_c   1.000
_cell.angle_alpha   90.00
_cell.angle_beta   90.00
_cell.angle_gamma   90.00
#
_symmetry.space_group_name_H-M   'P 1'
#
loop_
_entity.id
_entity.type
_entity.pdbx_description
1 polymer ?
#
loop_
_entity_poly.entity_id
_entity_poly.type
_entity_poly.pdbx_seq_one_letter_code
_entity_poly.pdbx_strand_id
1 'polypeptide(L)'
;LDAKLAEFEAAERRRLGLERDKTTHWNDEVPNTFTREQREHTTILVCGLTMAHDYFLAAALSGIGYKVAPMDVPTNDALQFGREFGNRGQCNPTYFTVGNLVKHLHDLEAGGMSREDIIKNHIFLTAGACGPCRFGTYVTEYRKALRDSGFDGFRVMLFQQTGGLKQATGDEGRREAK
;
A
#
# COMPACT_ATOMS: atom_id res chain seq x y z
N LEU A 1 0.24 -27.03 34.64
CA LEU A 1 -1.03 -26.28 34.69
C LEU A 1 -1.48 -25.96 33.25
N ASP A 2 -0.62 -25.37 32.43
CA ASP A 2 -0.93 -24.92 31.08
C ASP A 2 -1.37 -26.03 30.12
N ALA A 3 -0.74 -27.23 30.23
CA ALA A 3 -1.14 -28.39 29.42
C ALA A 3 -2.56 -28.87 29.75
N LYS A 4 -2.94 -28.88 31.04
CA LYS A 4 -4.28 -29.26 31.47
C LYS A 4 -5.35 -28.25 31.09
N LEU A 5 -4.99 -26.95 31.12
CA LEU A 5 -5.86 -25.87 30.67
C LEU A 5 -6.10 -25.97 29.15
N ALA A 6 -5.07 -26.21 28.37
CA ALA A 6 -5.18 -26.39 26.94
C ALA A 6 -6.03 -27.61 26.55
N GLU A 7 -5.88 -28.71 27.28
CA GLU A 7 -6.67 -29.90 27.07
C GLU A 7 -8.15 -29.68 27.41
N PHE A 8 -8.43 -29.03 28.55
CA PHE A 8 -9.78 -28.65 28.96
C PHE A 8 -10.41 -27.66 27.93
N GLU A 9 -9.69 -26.66 27.52
CA GLU A 9 -10.16 -25.70 26.51
C GLU A 9 -10.49 -26.40 25.17
N ALA A 10 -9.65 -27.33 24.74
CA ALA A 10 -9.87 -28.08 23.51
C ALA A 10 -11.09 -29.01 23.62
N ALA A 11 -11.32 -29.64 24.79
CA ALA A 11 -12.47 -30.45 25.04
C ALA A 11 -13.77 -29.64 25.06
N GLU A 12 -13.75 -28.49 25.72
CA GLU A 12 -14.92 -27.61 25.81
C GLU A 12 -15.28 -26.98 24.46
N ARG A 13 -14.30 -26.60 23.67
CA ARG A 13 -14.52 -26.10 22.28
C ARG A 13 -15.18 -27.18 21.42
N ARG A 14 -14.74 -28.43 21.50
CA ARG A 14 -15.39 -29.56 20.80
C ARG A 14 -16.82 -29.74 21.24
N ARG A 15 -17.08 -29.69 22.56
CA ARG A 15 -18.41 -29.84 23.14
C ARG A 15 -19.37 -28.72 22.64
N LEU A 16 -18.87 -27.51 22.45
CA LEU A 16 -19.64 -26.35 22.02
C LEU A 16 -19.71 -26.18 20.48
N GLY A 17 -19.10 -27.07 19.72
CA GLY A 17 -19.03 -26.96 18.26
C GLY A 17 -18.18 -25.79 17.77
N LEU A 18 -17.33 -25.21 18.63
CA LEU A 18 -16.42 -24.13 18.36
C LEU A 18 -15.07 -24.68 17.90
N GLU A 19 -15.04 -25.51 16.87
CA GLU A 19 -13.77 -25.92 16.29
C GLU A 19 -13.05 -24.68 15.77
N ARG A 20 -11.77 -24.54 16.12
CA ARG A 20 -10.94 -23.51 15.52
C ARG A 20 -10.79 -23.87 14.04
N ASP A 21 -11.42 -23.14 13.17
CA ASP A 21 -10.93 -23.01 11.82
C ASP A 21 -9.44 -22.66 11.94
N LYS A 22 -8.59 -23.39 11.20
CA LYS A 22 -7.18 -23.03 11.11
C LYS A 22 -7.16 -21.56 10.70
N THR A 23 -6.83 -20.68 11.64
CA THR A 23 -6.60 -19.27 11.33
C THR A 23 -5.44 -19.26 10.36
N THR A 24 -5.76 -19.29 9.08
CA THR A 24 -4.82 -18.92 8.04
C THR A 24 -4.60 -17.42 8.24
N HIS A 25 -3.39 -17.04 8.61
CA HIS A 25 -3.04 -15.64 8.56
C HIS A 25 -3.28 -15.17 7.12
N TRP A 26 -4.18 -14.20 6.98
CA TRP A 26 -4.41 -13.56 5.70
C TRP A 26 -3.09 -12.94 5.25
N ASN A 27 -2.56 -13.40 4.14
CA ASN A 27 -1.35 -12.87 3.54
C ASN A 27 -1.81 -11.99 2.38
N ASP A 28 -1.58 -10.70 2.49
CA ASP A 28 -1.82 -9.76 1.40
C ASP A 28 -0.77 -10.04 0.32
N GLU A 29 -1.18 -10.71 -0.75
CA GLU A 29 -0.33 -10.88 -1.93
C GLU A 29 -0.16 -9.52 -2.59
N VAL A 30 0.90 -8.82 -2.18
CA VAL A 30 1.21 -7.51 -2.75
C VAL A 30 2.09 -7.70 -3.97
N PRO A 31 1.61 -7.33 -5.16
CA PRO A 31 2.46 -7.29 -6.33
C PRO A 31 3.52 -6.21 -6.11
N ASN A 32 4.75 -6.63 -5.89
CA ASN A 32 5.87 -5.75 -5.51
C ASN A 32 7.08 -5.89 -6.42
N THR A 33 6.93 -6.61 -7.53
CA THR A 33 8.02 -6.80 -8.47
C THR A 33 8.14 -5.63 -9.41
N PHE A 34 9.32 -5.05 -9.47
CA PHE A 34 9.71 -4.06 -10.46
C PHE A 34 11.04 -4.49 -11.08
N THR A 35 11.01 -4.90 -12.34
CA THR A 35 12.19 -5.42 -13.04
C THR A 35 12.87 -4.33 -13.85
N ARG A 36 14.11 -4.60 -14.27
CA ARG A 36 14.89 -3.67 -15.07
C ARG A 36 14.23 -3.37 -16.41
N GLU A 37 13.56 -4.35 -17.00
CA GLU A 37 12.87 -4.23 -18.28
C GLU A 37 11.63 -3.32 -18.19
N GLN A 38 11.00 -3.25 -17.03
CA GLN A 38 9.84 -2.40 -16.79
C GLN A 38 10.20 -0.91 -16.68
N ARG A 39 11.48 -0.60 -16.46
CA ARG A 39 11.98 0.76 -16.24
C ARG A 39 11.59 1.74 -17.35
N GLU A 40 11.58 1.30 -18.60
CA GLU A 40 11.27 2.15 -19.75
C GLU A 40 9.77 2.36 -19.98
N HIS A 41 8.95 1.44 -19.46
CA HIS A 41 7.51 1.41 -19.76
C HIS A 41 6.63 1.76 -18.57
N THR A 42 7.16 1.66 -17.35
CA THR A 42 6.40 1.90 -16.13
C THR A 42 6.66 3.30 -15.59
N THR A 43 5.59 4.05 -15.36
CA THR A 43 5.65 5.37 -14.72
C THR A 43 5.59 5.24 -13.21
N ILE A 44 6.58 5.78 -12.52
CA ILE A 44 6.60 5.88 -11.05
C ILE A 44 5.88 7.15 -10.64
N LEU A 45 4.76 7.00 -9.96
CA LEU A 45 4.04 8.11 -9.36
C LEU A 45 4.66 8.43 -8.00
N VAL A 46 4.93 9.69 -7.74
CA VAL A 46 5.49 10.18 -6.46
C VAL A 46 4.62 11.29 -5.89
N CYS A 47 4.33 11.21 -4.60
CA CYS A 47 3.55 12.20 -3.86
C CYS A 47 3.67 11.96 -2.36
N GLY A 48 3.32 12.97 -1.58
CA GLY A 48 3.08 12.82 -0.14
C GLY A 48 4.17 13.37 0.74
N LEU A 49 5.18 14.02 0.18
CA LEU A 49 6.14 14.84 0.92
C LEU A 49 5.70 16.31 0.85
N THR A 50 6.51 17.15 0.23
CA THR A 50 6.10 18.49 -0.20
C THR A 50 6.26 18.57 -1.71
N MET A 51 5.53 19.47 -2.34
CA MET A 51 5.62 19.67 -3.80
C MET A 51 7.09 19.80 -4.28
N ALA A 52 7.91 20.56 -3.57
CA ALA A 52 9.32 20.71 -3.92
C ALA A 52 10.10 19.38 -3.83
N HIS A 53 9.88 18.60 -2.78
CA HIS A 53 10.53 17.29 -2.62
C HIS A 53 10.06 16.29 -3.68
N ASP A 54 8.79 16.30 -4.02
CA ASP A 54 8.24 15.40 -5.04
C ASP A 54 8.86 15.72 -6.42
N TYR A 55 9.01 16.99 -6.77
CA TYR A 55 9.71 17.42 -8.00
C TYR A 55 11.20 17.09 -7.98
N PHE A 56 11.90 17.31 -6.87
CA PHE A 56 13.32 16.95 -6.77
C PHE A 56 13.53 15.43 -6.87
N LEU A 57 12.69 14.65 -6.23
CA LEU A 57 12.74 13.19 -6.31
C LEU A 57 12.47 12.72 -7.75
N ALA A 58 11.45 13.29 -8.40
CA ALA A 58 11.14 12.98 -9.78
C ALA A 58 12.31 13.33 -10.72
N ALA A 59 12.90 14.50 -10.56
CA ALA A 59 14.04 14.91 -11.36
C ALA A 59 15.27 14.00 -11.14
N ALA A 60 15.59 13.66 -9.90
CA ALA A 60 16.71 12.79 -9.56
C ALA A 60 16.56 11.39 -10.16
N LEU A 61 15.39 10.78 -10.03
CA LEU A 61 15.11 9.46 -10.58
C LEU A 61 15.05 9.49 -12.12
N SER A 62 14.50 10.56 -12.71
CA SER A 62 14.48 10.73 -14.17
C SER A 62 15.90 10.88 -14.73
N GLY A 63 16.79 11.57 -14.00
CA GLY A 63 18.20 11.73 -14.38
C GLY A 63 18.99 10.42 -14.47
N ILE A 64 18.55 9.39 -13.75
CA ILE A 64 19.12 8.03 -13.83
C ILE A 64 18.28 7.09 -14.71
N GLY A 65 17.31 7.63 -15.46
CA GLY A 65 16.59 6.94 -16.54
C GLY A 65 15.31 6.22 -16.09
N TYR A 66 14.69 6.61 -14.99
CA TYR A 66 13.35 6.17 -14.65
C TYR A 66 12.30 7.12 -15.22
N LYS A 67 11.13 6.59 -15.53
CA LYS A 67 9.97 7.40 -15.91
C LYS A 67 9.20 7.77 -14.65
N VAL A 68 9.24 9.02 -14.25
CA VAL A 68 8.66 9.47 -12.97
C VAL A 68 7.71 10.64 -13.20
N ALA A 69 6.57 10.61 -12.56
CA ALA A 69 5.58 11.68 -12.59
C ALA A 69 5.24 12.10 -11.15
N PRO A 70 5.54 13.36 -10.78
CA PRO A 70 5.01 13.90 -9.54
C PRO A 70 3.50 14.11 -9.70
N MET A 71 2.75 13.73 -8.67
CA MET A 71 1.30 13.96 -8.64
C MET A 71 1.00 15.38 -8.15
N ASP A 72 -0.18 15.89 -8.52
CA ASP A 72 -0.64 17.18 -8.04
C ASP A 72 -0.90 17.21 -6.53
N VAL A 73 -0.93 18.42 -5.98
CA VAL A 73 -1.28 18.65 -4.57
C VAL A 73 -2.72 18.19 -4.32
N PRO A 74 -2.97 17.43 -3.23
CA PRO A 74 -4.31 16.95 -2.92
C PRO A 74 -5.33 18.09 -2.77
N THR A 75 -6.45 17.95 -3.45
CA THR A 75 -7.59 18.88 -3.40
C THR A 75 -8.70 18.33 -2.50
N ASN A 76 -9.81 19.11 -2.37
CA ASN A 76 -11.00 18.62 -1.69
C ASN A 76 -11.61 17.38 -2.35
N ASP A 77 -11.48 17.24 -3.66
CA ASP A 77 -11.93 16.03 -4.36
C ASP A 77 -11.13 14.81 -3.92
N ALA A 78 -9.79 14.95 -3.77
CA ALA A 78 -8.96 13.91 -3.20
C ALA A 78 -9.43 13.51 -1.79
N LEU A 79 -9.84 14.49 -0.95
CA LEU A 79 -10.41 14.20 0.36
C LEU A 79 -11.68 13.35 0.27
N GLN A 80 -12.55 13.61 -0.71
CA GLN A 80 -13.77 12.81 -0.90
C GLN A 80 -13.45 11.37 -1.29
N PHE A 81 -12.56 11.16 -2.26
CA PHE A 81 -12.06 9.82 -2.61
C PHE A 81 -11.44 9.10 -1.40
N GLY A 82 -10.65 9.81 -0.60
CA GLY A 82 -10.06 9.24 0.61
C GLY A 82 -11.08 8.84 1.66
N ARG A 83 -12.17 9.59 1.82
CA ARG A 83 -13.26 9.24 2.74
C ARG A 83 -14.14 8.11 2.22
N GLU A 84 -14.32 8.02 0.91
CA GLU A 84 -15.11 6.98 0.27
C GLU A 84 -14.39 5.63 0.36
N PHE A 85 -13.12 5.56 -0.03
CA PHE A 85 -12.39 4.31 -0.15
C PHE A 85 -11.47 3.99 1.04
N GLY A 86 -11.12 4.97 1.87
CA GLY A 86 -10.31 4.76 3.07
C GLY A 86 -11.12 4.21 4.25
N ASN A 87 -10.41 3.74 5.28
CA ASN A 87 -11.04 3.32 6.52
C ASN A 87 -11.57 4.53 7.30
N ARG A 88 -12.69 4.34 8.01
CA ARG A 88 -13.24 5.38 8.88
C ARG A 88 -12.34 5.62 10.10
N GLY A 89 -12.33 6.85 10.61
CA GLY A 89 -11.58 7.22 11.80
C GLY A 89 -10.08 7.45 11.55
N GLN A 90 -9.66 7.57 10.31
CA GLN A 90 -8.29 7.96 9.96
C GLN A 90 -8.06 9.47 10.17
N CYS A 91 -6.79 9.86 10.29
CA CYS A 91 -6.43 11.28 10.34
C CYS A 91 -6.60 11.92 8.95
N ASN A 92 -6.87 13.22 8.92
CA ASN A 92 -7.08 13.93 7.65
C ASN A 92 -5.94 13.77 6.64
N PRO A 93 -4.65 13.83 7.00
CA PRO A 93 -3.58 13.58 6.05
C PRO A 93 -3.70 12.23 5.31
N THR A 94 -4.15 11.17 6.00
CA THR A 94 -4.37 9.87 5.36
C THR A 94 -5.42 9.97 4.26
N TYR A 95 -6.56 10.62 4.54
CA TYR A 95 -7.62 10.79 3.53
C TYR A 95 -7.14 11.58 2.32
N PHE A 96 -6.38 12.66 2.54
CA PHE A 96 -5.85 13.46 1.44
C PHE A 96 -4.85 12.67 0.59
N THR A 97 -3.90 11.97 1.21
CA THR A 97 -2.85 11.28 0.46
C THR A 97 -3.36 10.04 -0.25
N VAL A 98 -4.16 9.22 0.42
CA VAL A 98 -4.77 8.02 -0.17
C VAL A 98 -5.75 8.39 -1.27
N GLY A 99 -6.62 9.36 -0.99
CA GLY A 99 -7.60 9.83 -1.97
C GLY A 99 -6.95 10.50 -3.18
N ASN A 100 -5.80 11.17 -3.01
CA ASN A 100 -5.08 11.75 -4.13
C ASN A 100 -4.61 10.69 -5.13
N LEU A 101 -4.08 9.57 -4.63
CA LEU A 101 -3.71 8.46 -5.49
C LEU A 101 -4.93 7.88 -6.21
N VAL A 102 -5.98 7.55 -5.48
CA VAL A 102 -7.20 6.97 -6.07
C VAL A 102 -7.81 7.91 -7.11
N LYS A 103 -7.95 9.20 -6.77
CA LYS A 103 -8.42 10.22 -7.71
C LYS A 103 -7.58 10.26 -8.98
N HIS A 104 -6.24 10.31 -8.84
CA HIS A 104 -5.33 10.36 -9.97
C HIS A 104 -5.51 9.17 -10.94
N LEU A 105 -5.70 7.97 -10.40
CA LEU A 105 -5.93 6.77 -11.22
C LEU A 105 -7.30 6.84 -11.94
N HIS A 106 -8.34 7.35 -11.28
CA HIS A 106 -9.62 7.61 -11.93
C HIS A 106 -9.53 8.70 -13.00
N ASP A 107 -8.71 9.73 -12.80
CA ASP A 107 -8.49 10.77 -13.80
C ASP A 107 -7.79 10.18 -15.05
N LEU A 108 -6.83 9.27 -14.88
CA LEU A 108 -6.21 8.54 -15.99
C LEU A 108 -7.22 7.67 -16.74
N GLU A 109 -8.11 6.99 -16.03
CA GLU A 109 -9.19 6.18 -16.62
C GLU A 109 -10.18 7.08 -17.38
N ALA A 110 -10.59 8.20 -16.80
CA ALA A 110 -11.44 9.18 -17.45
C ALA A 110 -10.77 9.83 -18.68
N GLY A 111 -9.45 9.92 -18.68
CA GLY A 111 -8.63 10.34 -19.83
C GLY A 111 -8.53 9.30 -20.95
N GLY A 112 -9.16 8.12 -20.79
CA GLY A 112 -9.24 7.08 -21.82
C GLY A 112 -8.23 5.95 -21.68
N MET A 113 -7.43 5.90 -20.59
CA MET A 113 -6.53 4.78 -20.34
C MET A 113 -7.32 3.61 -19.74
N SER A 114 -7.08 2.39 -20.22
CA SER A 114 -7.74 1.22 -19.63
C SER A 114 -7.21 0.97 -18.20
N ARG A 115 -8.06 0.42 -17.35
CA ARG A 115 -7.70 0.11 -15.97
C ARG A 115 -6.56 -0.90 -15.90
N GLU A 116 -6.55 -1.87 -16.78
CA GLU A 116 -5.48 -2.86 -16.93
C GLU A 116 -4.15 -2.19 -17.28
N ASP A 117 -4.17 -1.22 -18.20
CA ASP A 117 -2.97 -0.47 -18.58
C ASP A 117 -2.46 0.42 -17.44
N ILE A 118 -3.38 1.02 -16.67
CA ILE A 118 -3.03 1.80 -15.47
C ILE A 118 -2.30 0.90 -14.46
N ILE A 119 -2.88 -0.25 -14.13
CA ILE A 119 -2.31 -1.20 -13.16
C ILE A 119 -0.96 -1.75 -13.65
N LYS A 120 -0.84 -2.03 -14.93
CA LYS A 120 0.38 -2.59 -15.52
C LYS A 120 1.52 -1.59 -15.63
N ASN A 121 1.21 -0.36 -16.06
CA ASN A 121 2.20 0.62 -16.48
C ASN A 121 2.48 1.72 -15.44
N HIS A 122 1.82 1.67 -14.29
CA HIS A 122 2.06 2.62 -13.20
C HIS A 122 2.39 1.90 -11.89
N ILE A 123 3.19 2.55 -11.08
CA ILE A 123 3.48 2.17 -9.70
C ILE A 123 3.51 3.42 -8.83
N PHE A 124 3.12 3.31 -7.58
CA PHE A 124 3.21 4.41 -6.64
C PHE A 124 4.36 4.19 -5.67
N LEU A 125 5.25 5.16 -5.58
CA LEU A 125 6.36 5.16 -4.62
C LEU A 125 5.99 6.04 -3.44
N THR A 126 5.95 5.45 -2.25
CA THR A 126 5.68 6.15 -1.00
C THR A 126 6.73 5.82 0.05
N ALA A 127 6.85 6.67 1.05
CA ALA A 127 7.71 6.41 2.19
C ALA A 127 6.92 5.74 3.32
N GLY A 128 7.62 4.94 4.12
CA GLY A 128 7.08 4.34 5.32
C GLY A 128 8.10 4.43 6.45
N ALA A 129 7.63 4.70 7.65
CA ALA A 129 8.47 4.78 8.82
C ALA A 129 7.76 4.14 10.02
N CYS A 130 8.52 3.49 10.88
CA CYS A 130 8.05 3.03 12.17
C CYS A 130 8.15 4.17 13.18
N GLY A 131 7.07 4.44 13.92
CA GLY A 131 7.05 5.52 14.91
C GLY A 131 5.64 5.78 15.48
N PRO A 132 5.49 6.77 16.35
CA PRO A 132 4.19 7.10 16.96
C PRO A 132 3.18 7.70 15.96
N CYS A 133 3.64 8.17 14.82
CA CYS A 133 2.78 8.66 13.74
C CYS A 133 2.17 7.48 12.95
N ARG A 134 0.89 7.59 12.58
CA ARG A 134 0.20 6.59 11.76
C ARG A 134 0.70 6.50 10.33
N PHE A 135 1.61 7.38 9.92
CA PHE A 135 2.20 7.40 8.58
C PHE A 135 2.74 6.02 8.16
N GLY A 136 3.31 5.25 9.09
CA GLY A 136 3.76 3.88 8.82
C GLY A 136 2.67 2.90 8.38
N THR A 137 1.40 3.20 8.68
CA THR A 137 0.25 2.37 8.29
C THR A 137 -0.41 2.82 6.98
N TYR A 138 0.04 3.93 6.37
CA TYR A 138 -0.59 4.44 5.14
C TYR A 138 -0.52 3.45 3.99
N VAL A 139 0.52 2.62 3.94
CA VAL A 139 0.63 1.60 2.90
C VAL A 139 -0.54 0.62 2.90
N THR A 140 -1.04 0.24 4.07
CA THR A 140 -2.21 -0.63 4.18
C THR A 140 -3.49 0.08 3.75
N GLU A 141 -3.61 1.38 4.04
CA GLU A 141 -4.71 2.20 3.58
C GLU A 141 -4.71 2.37 2.05
N TYR A 142 -3.53 2.63 1.44
CA TYR A 142 -3.41 2.67 -0.01
C TYR A 142 -3.89 1.37 -0.65
N ARG A 143 -3.42 0.22 -0.16
CA ARG A 143 -3.78 -1.09 -0.70
C ARG A 143 -5.27 -1.37 -0.59
N LYS A 144 -5.86 -1.09 0.58
CA LYS A 144 -7.30 -1.23 0.78
C LYS A 144 -8.08 -0.33 -0.19
N ALA A 145 -7.74 0.96 -0.25
CA ALA A 145 -8.43 1.91 -1.08
C ALA A 145 -8.32 1.59 -2.58
N LEU A 146 -7.17 1.14 -3.03
CA LEU A 146 -6.93 0.70 -4.41
C LEU A 146 -7.80 -0.51 -4.77
N ARG A 147 -7.86 -1.51 -3.91
CA ARG A 147 -8.74 -2.67 -4.10
C ARG A 147 -10.21 -2.27 -4.17
N ASP A 148 -10.67 -1.47 -3.20
CA ASP A 148 -12.07 -1.09 -3.10
C ASP A 148 -12.50 -0.12 -4.21
N SER A 149 -11.57 0.65 -4.80
CA SER A 149 -11.81 1.53 -5.95
C SER A 149 -11.65 0.83 -7.31
N GLY A 150 -11.38 -0.48 -7.32
CA GLY A 150 -11.30 -1.29 -8.52
C GLY A 150 -9.91 -1.34 -9.18
N PHE A 151 -8.86 -0.86 -8.50
CA PHE A 151 -7.47 -0.97 -8.94
C PHE A 151 -6.71 -2.06 -8.18
N ASP A 152 -7.39 -3.18 -7.91
CA ASP A 152 -6.75 -4.34 -7.28
C ASP A 152 -5.54 -4.81 -8.11
N GLY A 153 -4.45 -5.15 -7.44
CA GLY A 153 -3.19 -5.47 -8.11
C GLY A 153 -2.30 -4.26 -8.47
N PHE A 154 -2.75 -3.03 -8.25
CA PHE A 154 -1.90 -1.85 -8.43
C PHE A 154 -0.74 -1.86 -7.42
N ARG A 155 0.47 -1.59 -7.93
CA ARG A 155 1.71 -1.73 -7.16
C ARG A 155 2.00 -0.49 -6.33
N VAL A 156 2.16 -0.68 -5.02
CA VAL A 156 2.63 0.36 -4.09
C VAL A 156 4.00 -0.05 -3.57
N MET A 157 5.03 0.68 -3.97
CA MET A 157 6.40 0.48 -3.51
C MET A 157 6.65 1.33 -2.27
N LEU A 158 7.19 0.70 -1.23
CA LEU A 158 7.49 1.35 0.04
C LEU A 158 8.98 1.61 0.17
N PHE A 159 9.36 2.87 0.29
CA PHE A 159 10.70 3.25 0.73
C PHE A 159 10.74 3.28 2.25
N GLN A 160 11.50 2.38 2.85
CA GLN A 160 11.63 2.29 4.30
C GLN A 160 12.95 2.90 4.77
N GLN A 161 12.91 3.54 5.93
CA GLN A 161 14.10 4.12 6.56
C GLN A 161 15.14 3.04 6.90
N THR A 162 14.69 1.83 7.28
CA THR A 162 15.54 0.68 7.55
C THR A 162 15.43 -0.31 6.38
N GLY A 163 16.53 -0.61 5.72
CA GLY A 163 16.55 -1.55 4.60
C GLY A 163 16.29 -0.96 3.21
N GLY A 164 16.12 0.36 3.09
CA GLY A 164 15.96 1.05 1.80
C GLY A 164 14.68 0.64 1.06
N LEU A 165 14.79 0.29 -0.22
CA LEU A 165 13.67 -0.15 -1.06
C LEU A 165 13.28 -1.63 -0.87
N LYS A 166 13.85 -2.32 0.12
CA LYS A 166 13.43 -3.69 0.41
C LYS A 166 11.98 -3.68 0.84
N GLN A 167 11.17 -4.35 0.09
CA GLN A 167 9.77 -4.56 0.48
C GLN A 167 9.73 -5.66 1.51
N ALA A 168 9.03 -5.42 2.63
CA ALA A 168 8.71 -6.47 3.58
C ALA A 168 7.76 -7.45 2.87
N THR A 169 8.31 -8.48 2.28
CA THR A 169 7.53 -9.65 1.93
C THR A 169 7.23 -10.39 3.22
N GLY A 170 6.02 -10.93 3.37
CA GLY A 170 5.58 -11.59 4.61
C GLY A 170 6.49 -12.73 5.10
N ASP A 171 7.49 -13.14 4.30
CA ASP A 171 8.50 -14.12 4.65
C ASP A 171 9.73 -13.53 5.39
N GLU A 172 10.02 -12.24 5.22
CA GLU A 172 11.20 -11.62 5.89
C GLU A 172 10.93 -11.38 7.38
N GLY A 173 9.71 -11.04 7.77
CA GLY A 173 9.33 -10.92 9.18
C GLY A 173 9.38 -12.23 9.98
N ARG A 174 9.45 -13.38 9.31
CA ARG A 174 9.52 -14.69 9.95
C ARG A 174 10.96 -15.14 10.23
N ARG A 175 11.97 -14.54 9.61
CA ARG A 175 13.39 -14.92 9.79
C ARG A 175 14.09 -14.17 10.92
N GLU A 176 13.57 -13.02 11.34
CA GLU A 176 14.16 -12.24 12.46
C GLU A 176 13.56 -12.61 13.83
N ALA A 177 12.55 -13.45 13.89
CA ALA A 177 11.90 -13.91 15.13
C ALA A 177 12.39 -15.27 15.64
N LYS A 178 13.68 -15.64 15.34
CA LYS A 178 14.34 -16.82 15.93
C LYS A 178 15.51 -16.42 16.78
#